data_68076a732e1e497f43c69f6c037302fa
#
_entry.id   68076a732e1e497f43c69f6c037302fa
#
_cell.length_a   1.000
_cell.length_b   1.000
_cell.length_c   1.000
_cell.angle_alpha   90.00
_cell.angle_beta   90.00
_cell.angle_gamma   90.00
#
_symmetry.space_group_name_H-M   'P 1'
#
loop_
_entity.id
_entity.type
_entity.pdbx_description
1 polymer ?
#
loop_
_entity_poly.entity_id
_entity_poly.type
_entity_poly.pdbx_seq_one_letter_code
_entity_poly.pdbx_strand_id
1 'polypeptide(L)'
;MWNGFWRYRYLLWNLVSRDFKLKYRRSVLGVVWSVLNPLLMCLVYWAVFSSLMDMRGSGIDNFAVFLMCGQLLFNFFNEATSTSMSSVLSAAPLLKKVYIPKYIFPLEKCCFAMVNCIFSFVALLLVMIFTGAPFHLTIFEALYPLVTLFFFSLGVSMFLAAATVFFRDIMHIWSVFVTALLYFSAIFYDPTQMTFSIGGFNMQQIIKLNPMYWYITGFRRTVMWGFPLDWNMFLVCGICAVVSMVVGLQVFRKTQDHFVLHI
;
A
#
# COMPACT_ATOMS: atom_id res chain seq x y z
N MET A 1 -2.47 -24.56 11.68
CA MET A 1 -2.86 -23.23 11.16
C MET A 1 -3.41 -23.24 9.74
N TRP A 2 -2.82 -23.96 8.81
CA TRP A 2 -3.27 -24.03 7.41
C TRP A 2 -4.70 -24.56 7.26
N ASN A 3 -5.11 -25.56 8.01
CA ASN A 3 -6.49 -26.10 8.00
C ASN A 3 -7.54 -25.04 8.45
N GLY A 4 -7.16 -24.07 9.27
CA GLY A 4 -8.05 -22.98 9.69
C GLY A 4 -8.32 -21.97 8.57
N PHE A 5 -7.29 -21.61 7.77
CA PHE A 5 -7.45 -20.61 6.69
C PHE A 5 -8.47 -21.08 5.64
N TRP A 6 -8.38 -22.33 5.17
CA TRP A 6 -9.33 -22.89 4.19
C TRP A 6 -10.77 -22.92 4.70
N ARG A 7 -10.96 -23.13 6.02
CA ARG A 7 -12.27 -23.14 6.66
C ARG A 7 -12.94 -21.77 6.65
N TYR A 8 -12.14 -20.67 6.77
CA TYR A 8 -12.65 -19.31 6.86
C TYR A 8 -12.56 -18.51 5.54
N ARG A 9 -12.17 -19.14 4.42
CA ARG A 9 -12.07 -18.46 3.12
C ARG A 9 -13.37 -17.81 2.66
N TYR A 10 -14.51 -18.48 2.88
CA TYR A 10 -15.82 -17.93 2.54
C TYR A 10 -16.20 -16.74 3.41
N LEU A 11 -15.85 -16.78 4.69
CA LEU A 11 -16.04 -15.65 5.60
C LEU A 11 -15.21 -14.45 5.13
N LEU A 12 -13.93 -14.66 4.81
CA LEU A 12 -13.05 -13.61 4.29
C LEU A 12 -13.62 -12.97 3.03
N TRP A 13 -14.05 -13.81 2.06
CA TRP A 13 -14.66 -13.32 0.83
C TRP A 13 -15.94 -12.53 1.08
N ASN A 14 -16.81 -13.00 1.96
CA ASN A 14 -18.05 -12.30 2.32
C ASN A 14 -17.76 -10.95 3.00
N LEU A 15 -16.74 -10.87 3.86
CA LEU A 15 -16.35 -9.63 4.53
C LEU A 15 -15.81 -8.61 3.51
N VAL A 16 -14.89 -9.02 2.63
CA VAL A 16 -14.35 -8.17 1.56
C VAL A 16 -15.46 -7.69 0.63
N SER A 17 -16.35 -8.60 0.20
CA SER A 17 -17.48 -8.27 -0.69
C SER A 17 -18.47 -7.32 -0.02
N ARG A 18 -18.71 -7.49 1.28
CA ARG A 18 -19.56 -6.59 2.08
C ARG A 18 -18.97 -5.18 2.11
N ASP A 19 -17.69 -5.05 2.43
CA ASP A 19 -17.04 -3.75 2.56
C ASP A 19 -16.95 -3.03 1.21
N PHE A 20 -16.73 -3.79 0.12
CA PHE A 20 -16.79 -3.25 -1.23
C PHE A 20 -18.19 -2.73 -1.58
N LYS A 21 -19.27 -3.49 -1.26
CA LYS A 21 -20.64 -3.05 -1.46
C LYS A 21 -21.00 -1.85 -0.60
N LEU A 22 -20.52 -1.79 0.65
CA LEU A 22 -20.76 -0.66 1.55
C LEU A 22 -20.09 0.62 1.08
N LYS A 23 -18.85 0.53 0.54
CA LYS A 23 -18.11 1.69 0.00
C LYS A 23 -18.89 2.42 -1.10
N TYR A 24 -19.66 1.68 -1.91
CA TYR A 24 -20.33 2.23 -3.09
C TYR A 24 -21.86 2.21 -3.03
N ARG A 25 -22.47 1.83 -1.90
CA ARG A 25 -23.92 1.54 -1.76
C ARG A 25 -24.84 2.70 -2.16
N ARG A 26 -24.41 3.95 -2.00
CA ARG A 26 -25.25 5.14 -2.29
C ARG A 26 -24.67 6.00 -3.40
N SER A 27 -23.73 5.50 -4.16
CA SER A 27 -23.08 6.26 -5.21
C SER A 27 -23.72 5.98 -6.57
N VAL A 28 -24.02 7.03 -7.33
CA VAL A 28 -24.54 6.94 -8.70
C VAL A 28 -23.53 6.28 -9.64
N LEU A 29 -22.26 6.61 -9.51
CA LEU A 29 -21.17 6.03 -10.33
C LEU A 29 -20.67 4.68 -9.78
N GLY A 30 -21.05 4.32 -8.55
CA GLY A 30 -20.71 3.05 -7.94
C GLY A 30 -19.23 2.71 -8.03
N VAL A 31 -18.94 1.53 -8.57
CA VAL A 31 -17.58 0.97 -8.70
C VAL A 31 -16.67 1.81 -9.62
N VAL A 32 -17.23 2.61 -10.53
CA VAL A 32 -16.43 3.47 -11.44
C VAL A 32 -15.54 4.44 -10.65
N TRP A 33 -15.96 4.85 -9.46
CA TRP A 33 -15.12 5.65 -8.56
C TRP A 33 -13.81 5.00 -8.17
N SER A 34 -13.71 3.68 -8.17
CA SER A 34 -12.46 2.98 -7.87
C SER A 34 -11.36 3.25 -8.89
N VAL A 35 -11.76 3.51 -10.14
CA VAL A 35 -10.84 3.88 -11.25
C VAL A 35 -10.75 5.40 -11.39
N LEU A 36 -11.88 6.09 -11.27
CA LEU A 36 -11.95 7.54 -11.49
C LEU A 36 -11.17 8.33 -10.43
N ASN A 37 -11.24 7.93 -9.16
CA ASN A 37 -10.54 8.62 -8.08
C ASN A 37 -9.00 8.63 -8.27
N PRO A 38 -8.31 7.51 -8.54
CA PRO A 38 -6.89 7.52 -8.88
C PRO A 38 -6.56 8.37 -10.10
N LEU A 39 -7.42 8.39 -11.14
CA LEU A 39 -7.22 9.20 -12.33
C LEU A 39 -7.33 10.71 -12.02
N LEU A 40 -8.35 11.12 -11.29
CA LEU A 40 -8.53 12.52 -10.89
C LEU A 40 -7.39 13.01 -9.99
N MET A 41 -6.95 12.19 -9.04
CA MET A 41 -5.80 12.51 -8.19
C MET A 41 -4.51 12.62 -8.99
N CYS A 42 -4.30 11.72 -9.96
CA CYS A 42 -3.16 11.82 -10.88
C CYS A 42 -3.19 13.15 -11.65
N LEU A 43 -4.36 13.55 -12.17
CA LEU A 43 -4.54 14.79 -12.90
C LEU A 43 -4.22 16.00 -12.02
N VAL A 44 -4.71 16.03 -10.76
CA VAL A 44 -4.41 17.12 -9.81
C VAL A 44 -2.91 17.20 -9.54
N TYR A 45 -2.26 16.08 -9.21
CA TYR A 45 -0.81 16.08 -8.94
C TYR A 45 0.00 16.44 -10.20
N TRP A 46 -0.40 15.94 -11.36
CA TRP A 46 0.23 16.29 -12.61
C TRP A 46 0.10 17.80 -12.87
N ALA A 47 -1.08 18.39 -12.71
CA ALA A 47 -1.29 19.83 -12.90
C ALA A 47 -0.45 20.69 -11.93
N VAL A 48 -0.36 20.28 -10.66
CA VAL A 48 0.42 21.01 -9.63
C VAL A 48 1.92 20.86 -9.87
N PHE A 49 2.39 19.64 -10.01
CA PHE A 49 3.84 19.38 -10.07
C PHE A 49 4.44 19.62 -11.44
N SER A 50 3.67 19.53 -12.53
CA SER A 50 4.17 19.89 -13.87
C SER A 50 4.49 21.38 -14.01
N SER A 51 3.80 22.23 -13.25
CA SER A 51 4.05 23.67 -13.25
C SER A 51 5.18 24.11 -12.31
N LEU A 52 5.41 23.32 -11.24
CA LEU A 52 6.42 23.62 -10.21
C LEU A 52 7.80 23.04 -10.53
N MET A 53 7.83 21.87 -11.13
CA MET A 53 9.06 21.25 -11.60
C MET A 53 9.22 21.59 -13.07
N ASP A 54 10.32 22.28 -13.40
CA ASP A 54 10.67 22.54 -14.80
C ASP A 54 11.00 21.19 -15.47
N MET A 55 9.92 20.55 -16.02
CA MET A 55 9.90 19.15 -16.47
C MET A 55 10.91 18.85 -17.57
N ARG A 56 11.42 19.89 -18.24
CA ARG A 56 12.42 19.77 -19.31
C ARG A 56 13.82 19.39 -18.80
N GLY A 57 14.08 19.52 -17.49
CA GLY A 57 15.33 19.16 -16.85
C GLY A 57 15.29 17.90 -15.96
N SER A 58 14.08 17.34 -15.71
CA SER A 58 13.93 16.25 -14.73
C SER A 58 14.28 14.85 -15.24
N GLY A 59 14.54 14.68 -16.57
CA GLY A 59 14.87 13.38 -17.15
C GLY A 59 13.77 12.31 -17.05
N ILE A 60 12.53 12.71 -16.69
CA ILE A 60 11.38 11.81 -16.58
C ILE A 60 10.51 11.97 -17.82
N ASP A 61 10.54 10.98 -18.71
CA ASP A 61 9.86 11.02 -20.00
C ASP A 61 8.33 11.14 -19.86
N ASN A 62 7.73 10.49 -18.86
CA ASN A 62 6.29 10.49 -18.61
C ASN A 62 5.96 10.64 -17.14
N PHE A 63 5.82 11.89 -16.71
CA PHE A 63 5.59 12.20 -15.29
C PHE A 63 4.23 11.71 -14.77
N ALA A 64 3.19 11.65 -15.61
CA ALA A 64 1.88 11.12 -15.19
C ALA A 64 1.97 9.63 -14.81
N VAL A 65 2.64 8.83 -15.63
CA VAL A 65 2.89 7.40 -15.33
C VAL A 65 3.79 7.24 -14.12
N PHE A 66 4.84 8.08 -13.99
CA PHE A 66 5.74 8.09 -12.85
C PHE A 66 4.99 8.33 -11.53
N LEU A 67 4.09 9.33 -11.50
CA LEU A 67 3.23 9.62 -10.35
C LEU A 67 2.29 8.47 -10.04
N MET A 68 1.60 7.96 -11.06
CA MET A 68 0.61 6.87 -10.89
C MET A 68 1.24 5.60 -10.32
N CYS A 69 2.43 5.21 -10.78
CA CYS A 69 3.16 4.06 -10.24
C CYS A 69 3.44 4.21 -8.73
N GLY A 70 3.91 5.40 -8.32
CA GLY A 70 4.19 5.67 -6.91
C GLY A 70 2.93 5.73 -6.05
N GLN A 71 1.90 6.43 -6.52
CA GLN A 71 0.64 6.57 -5.81
C GLN A 71 -0.10 5.24 -5.62
N LEU A 72 -0.13 4.39 -6.65
CA LEU A 72 -0.81 3.11 -6.62
C LEU A 72 -0.31 2.26 -5.45
N LEU A 73 1.00 2.09 -5.34
CA LEU A 73 1.61 1.27 -4.28
C LEU A 73 1.47 1.93 -2.91
N PHE A 74 1.68 3.24 -2.83
CA PHE A 74 1.58 3.96 -1.57
C PHE A 74 0.15 3.99 -1.04
N ASN A 75 -0.85 4.24 -1.90
CA ASN A 75 -2.26 4.23 -1.52
C ASN A 75 -2.70 2.85 -1.04
N PHE A 76 -2.24 1.78 -1.70
CA PHE A 76 -2.47 0.41 -1.22
C PHE A 76 -1.92 0.21 0.20
N PHE A 77 -0.65 0.57 0.45
CA PHE A 77 -0.02 0.45 1.77
C PHE A 77 -0.78 1.28 2.83
N ASN A 78 -1.09 2.53 2.52
CA ASN A 78 -1.82 3.42 3.41
C ASN A 78 -3.23 2.88 3.73
N GLU A 79 -4.01 2.49 2.72
CA GLU A 79 -5.37 1.95 2.91
C GLU A 79 -5.33 0.67 3.74
N ALA A 80 -4.43 -0.28 3.40
CA ALA A 80 -4.28 -1.54 4.11
C ALA A 80 -3.94 -1.33 5.59
N THR A 81 -2.95 -0.50 5.91
CA THR A 81 -2.49 -0.28 7.28
C THR A 81 -3.48 0.54 8.09
N SER A 82 -3.97 1.66 7.57
CA SER A 82 -4.87 2.58 8.29
C SER A 82 -6.22 1.96 8.58
N THR A 83 -6.82 1.21 7.64
CA THR A 83 -8.11 0.54 7.88
C THR A 83 -7.99 -0.67 8.80
N SER A 84 -6.84 -1.35 8.79
CA SER A 84 -6.58 -2.51 9.65
C SER A 84 -6.49 -2.14 11.13
N MET A 85 -6.06 -0.93 11.48
CA MET A 85 -5.90 -0.48 12.86
C MET A 85 -7.21 -0.59 13.65
N SER A 86 -8.31 -0.16 13.08
CA SER A 86 -9.64 -0.21 13.73
C SER A 86 -10.38 -1.52 13.48
N SER A 87 -9.85 -2.44 12.69
CA SER A 87 -10.56 -3.62 12.21
C SER A 87 -11.02 -4.56 13.35
N VAL A 88 -10.17 -4.80 14.34
CA VAL A 88 -10.48 -5.66 15.49
C VAL A 88 -11.48 -4.97 16.42
N LEU A 89 -11.32 -3.66 16.67
CA LEU A 89 -12.23 -2.88 17.51
C LEU A 89 -13.63 -2.79 16.89
N SER A 90 -13.73 -2.54 15.60
CA SER A 90 -15.02 -2.46 14.88
C SER A 90 -15.73 -3.82 14.81
N ALA A 91 -14.98 -4.92 14.88
CA ALA A 91 -15.52 -6.27 14.90
C ALA A 91 -15.94 -6.75 16.31
N ALA A 92 -15.77 -5.94 17.37
CA ALA A 92 -16.10 -6.29 18.75
C ALA A 92 -17.50 -6.88 18.95
N PRO A 93 -18.59 -6.32 18.35
CA PRO A 93 -19.94 -6.89 18.50
C PRO A 93 -20.06 -8.29 17.89
N LEU A 94 -19.29 -8.60 16.87
CA LEU A 94 -19.26 -9.92 16.23
C LEU A 94 -18.42 -10.91 17.02
N LEU A 95 -17.25 -10.47 17.52
CA LEU A 95 -16.35 -11.29 18.34
C LEU A 95 -16.96 -11.74 19.66
N LYS A 96 -17.88 -10.94 20.24
CA LYS A 96 -18.64 -11.30 21.46
C LYS A 96 -19.73 -12.34 21.23
N LYS A 97 -20.18 -12.53 19.99
CA LYS A 97 -21.27 -13.47 19.67
C LYS A 97 -20.81 -14.78 19.05
N VAL A 98 -19.73 -14.75 18.27
CA VAL A 98 -19.25 -15.90 17.51
C VAL A 98 -17.73 -16.01 17.63
N TYR A 99 -17.24 -17.24 17.80
CA TYR A 99 -15.82 -17.49 17.77
C TYR A 99 -15.25 -17.40 16.35
N ILE A 100 -14.54 -16.30 16.07
CA ILE A 100 -13.85 -16.05 14.80
C ILE A 100 -12.39 -15.78 15.12
N PRO A 101 -11.43 -16.39 14.38
CA PRO A 101 -10.02 -16.06 14.54
C PRO A 101 -9.77 -14.57 14.25
N LYS A 102 -9.21 -13.86 15.22
CA LYS A 102 -9.09 -12.39 15.18
C LYS A 102 -8.20 -11.86 14.05
N TYR A 103 -7.25 -12.67 13.54
CA TYR A 103 -6.37 -12.31 12.43
C TYR A 103 -7.11 -12.11 11.09
N ILE A 104 -8.35 -12.61 10.99
CA ILE A 104 -9.16 -12.47 9.76
C ILE A 104 -9.50 -11.00 9.49
N PHE A 105 -9.67 -10.17 10.52
CA PHE A 105 -10.07 -8.79 10.35
C PHE A 105 -8.97 -7.90 9.73
N PRO A 106 -7.71 -7.89 10.21
CA PRO A 106 -6.64 -7.20 9.50
C PRO A 106 -6.37 -7.77 8.10
N LEU A 107 -6.44 -9.10 7.94
CA LEU A 107 -6.28 -9.75 6.65
C LEU A 107 -7.36 -9.31 5.65
N GLU A 108 -8.62 -9.23 6.09
CA GLU A 108 -9.74 -8.76 5.26
C GLU A 108 -9.50 -7.34 4.76
N LYS A 109 -9.04 -6.42 5.61
CA LYS A 109 -8.74 -5.04 5.21
C LYS A 109 -7.60 -4.97 4.18
N CYS A 110 -6.55 -5.78 4.36
CA CYS A 110 -5.47 -5.87 3.38
C CYS A 110 -5.97 -6.44 2.03
N CYS A 111 -6.81 -7.47 2.04
CA CYS A 111 -7.41 -8.01 0.82
C CYS A 111 -8.34 -6.98 0.15
N PHE A 112 -9.13 -6.23 0.92
CA PHE A 112 -9.98 -5.16 0.41
C PHE A 112 -9.14 -4.04 -0.25
N ALA A 113 -8.05 -3.61 0.40
CA ALA A 113 -7.13 -2.64 -0.17
C ALA A 113 -6.47 -3.16 -1.46
N MET A 114 -6.14 -4.48 -1.53
CA MET A 114 -5.61 -5.10 -2.75
C MET A 114 -6.62 -5.06 -3.90
N VAL A 115 -7.91 -5.29 -3.65
CA VAL A 115 -8.95 -5.14 -4.67
C VAL A 115 -8.99 -3.70 -5.20
N ASN A 116 -8.92 -2.68 -4.32
CA ASN A 116 -8.84 -1.28 -4.74
C ASN A 116 -7.55 -0.99 -5.53
N CYS A 117 -6.43 -1.59 -5.15
CA CYS A 117 -5.15 -1.50 -5.87
C CYS A 117 -5.25 -2.05 -7.30
N ILE A 118 -5.97 -3.16 -7.52
CA ILE A 118 -6.22 -3.72 -8.86
C ILE A 118 -7.01 -2.72 -9.72
N PHE A 119 -8.03 -2.05 -9.17
CA PHE A 119 -8.74 -1.00 -9.91
C PHE A 119 -7.84 0.21 -10.22
N SER A 120 -6.96 0.58 -9.29
CA SER A 120 -5.97 1.64 -9.53
C SER A 120 -4.94 1.23 -10.59
N PHE A 121 -4.61 -0.06 -10.70
CA PHE A 121 -3.76 -0.59 -11.76
C PHE A 121 -4.44 -0.46 -13.14
N VAL A 122 -5.75 -0.70 -13.22
CA VAL A 122 -6.52 -0.42 -14.46
C VAL A 122 -6.45 1.07 -14.82
N ALA A 123 -6.55 1.97 -13.83
CA ALA A 123 -6.37 3.40 -14.05
C ALA A 123 -4.96 3.75 -14.58
N LEU A 124 -3.92 3.10 -14.06
CA LEU A 124 -2.55 3.24 -14.56
C LEU A 124 -2.43 2.83 -16.03
N LEU A 125 -3.01 1.68 -16.42
CA LEU A 125 -3.00 1.23 -17.82
C LEU A 125 -3.71 2.23 -18.73
N LEU A 126 -4.83 2.82 -18.29
CA LEU A 126 -5.51 3.87 -19.05
C LEU A 126 -4.60 5.10 -19.23
N VAL A 127 -3.92 5.57 -18.17
CA VAL A 127 -2.97 6.69 -18.27
C VAL A 127 -1.84 6.36 -19.24
N MET A 128 -1.29 5.15 -19.22
CA MET A 128 -0.26 4.71 -20.18
C MET A 128 -0.75 4.78 -21.63
N ILE A 129 -1.99 4.35 -21.90
CA ILE A 129 -2.60 4.42 -23.24
C ILE A 129 -2.77 5.88 -23.67
N PHE A 130 -3.34 6.75 -22.82
CA PHE A 130 -3.60 8.16 -23.17
C PHE A 130 -2.32 8.99 -23.34
N THR A 131 -1.26 8.64 -22.61
CA THR A 131 0.02 9.35 -22.68
C THR A 131 0.98 8.76 -23.72
N GLY A 132 0.62 7.66 -24.38
CA GLY A 132 1.47 6.99 -25.36
C GLY A 132 2.69 6.31 -24.75
N ALA A 133 2.65 5.97 -23.45
CA ALA A 133 3.76 5.27 -22.80
C ALA A 133 3.95 3.86 -23.36
N PRO A 134 5.19 3.41 -23.62
CA PRO A 134 5.44 2.09 -24.16
C PRO A 134 5.03 0.99 -23.19
N PHE A 135 4.44 -0.09 -23.70
CA PHE A 135 4.15 -1.30 -22.94
C PHE A 135 5.33 -2.27 -23.05
N HIS A 136 5.92 -2.60 -21.93
CA HIS A 136 7.03 -3.55 -21.84
C HIS A 136 6.56 -4.90 -21.28
N LEU A 137 7.13 -6.00 -21.76
CA LEU A 137 6.84 -7.34 -21.22
C LEU A 137 7.26 -7.49 -19.75
N THR A 138 8.19 -6.66 -19.30
CA THR A 138 8.64 -6.58 -17.90
C THR A 138 7.52 -6.16 -16.91
N ILE A 139 6.36 -5.71 -17.40
CA ILE A 139 5.18 -5.39 -16.57
C ILE A 139 4.73 -6.61 -15.75
N PHE A 140 4.98 -7.85 -16.23
CA PHE A 140 4.68 -9.05 -15.46
C PHE A 140 5.59 -9.21 -14.24
N GLU A 141 6.82 -8.70 -14.29
CA GLU A 141 7.71 -8.69 -13.14
C GLU A 141 7.26 -7.71 -12.04
N ALA A 142 6.42 -6.72 -12.38
CA ALA A 142 5.79 -5.81 -11.43
C ALA A 142 4.88 -6.54 -10.41
N LEU A 143 4.49 -7.78 -10.72
CA LEU A 143 3.76 -8.63 -9.79
C LEU A 143 4.58 -8.95 -8.54
N TYR A 144 5.91 -9.07 -8.66
CA TYR A 144 6.77 -9.36 -7.51
C TYR A 144 6.77 -8.25 -6.45
N PRO A 145 7.09 -6.97 -6.76
CA PRO A 145 6.98 -5.90 -5.78
C PRO A 145 5.55 -5.72 -5.25
N LEU A 146 4.51 -5.99 -6.04
CA LEU A 146 3.13 -5.92 -5.60
C LEU A 146 2.79 -7.00 -4.56
N VAL A 147 3.17 -8.25 -4.82
CA VAL A 147 2.94 -9.38 -3.91
C VAL A 147 3.77 -9.23 -2.63
N THR A 148 5.03 -8.85 -2.74
CA THR A 148 5.88 -8.63 -1.56
C THR A 148 5.41 -7.44 -0.74
N LEU A 149 4.90 -6.37 -1.37
CA LEU A 149 4.27 -5.24 -0.69
C LEU A 149 2.98 -5.66 0.04
N PHE A 150 2.19 -6.59 -0.52
CA PHE A 150 1.02 -7.13 0.17
C PHE A 150 1.42 -7.80 1.50
N PHE A 151 2.43 -8.65 1.50
CA PHE A 151 2.90 -9.30 2.73
C PHE A 151 3.55 -8.32 3.69
N PHE A 152 4.29 -7.34 3.19
CA PHE A 152 4.84 -6.25 4.00
C PHE A 152 3.71 -5.47 4.70
N SER A 153 2.71 -5.03 3.95
CA SER A 153 1.55 -4.29 4.45
C SER A 153 0.73 -5.11 5.45
N LEU A 154 0.55 -6.41 5.19
CA LEU A 154 -0.17 -7.32 6.09
C LEU A 154 0.56 -7.48 7.43
N GLY A 155 1.89 -7.63 7.41
CA GLY A 155 2.70 -7.70 8.63
C GLY A 155 2.57 -6.43 9.46
N VAL A 156 2.74 -5.26 8.84
CA VAL A 156 2.56 -3.95 9.49
C VAL A 156 1.12 -3.78 10.00
N SER A 157 0.12 -4.18 9.21
CA SER A 157 -1.30 -4.13 9.58
C SER A 157 -1.63 -4.97 10.81
N MET A 158 -1.08 -6.18 10.91
CA MET A 158 -1.27 -7.03 12.07
C MET A 158 -0.64 -6.43 13.33
N PHE A 159 0.56 -5.87 13.21
CA PHE A 159 1.22 -5.17 14.31
C PHE A 159 0.38 -3.97 14.79
N LEU A 160 -0.05 -3.11 13.87
CA LEU A 160 -0.82 -1.91 14.17
C LEU A 160 -2.21 -2.25 14.74
N ALA A 161 -2.89 -3.25 14.19
CA ALA A 161 -4.18 -3.71 14.72
C ALA A 161 -4.06 -4.20 16.16
N ALA A 162 -2.99 -4.95 16.47
CA ALA A 162 -2.72 -5.39 17.84
C ALA A 162 -2.41 -4.21 18.76
N ALA A 163 -1.55 -3.30 18.33
CA ALA A 163 -1.15 -2.13 19.12
C ALA A 163 -2.32 -1.18 19.41
N THR A 164 -3.22 -0.97 18.44
CA THR A 164 -4.38 -0.08 18.56
C THR A 164 -5.42 -0.60 19.56
N VAL A 165 -5.53 -1.90 19.79
CA VAL A 165 -6.42 -2.46 20.81
C VAL A 165 -6.01 -1.99 22.21
N PHE A 166 -4.70 -1.85 22.47
CA PHE A 166 -4.19 -1.41 23.76
C PHE A 166 -4.07 0.12 23.85
N PHE A 167 -3.64 0.76 22.75
CA PHE A 167 -3.35 2.20 22.70
C PHE A 167 -4.00 2.84 21.47
N ARG A 168 -5.16 3.45 21.65
CA ARG A 168 -5.92 4.07 20.55
C ARG A 168 -5.21 5.26 19.89
N ASP A 169 -4.34 5.93 20.62
CA ASP A 169 -3.57 7.09 20.12
C ASP A 169 -2.61 6.73 18.98
N ILE A 170 -2.26 5.44 18.84
CA ILE A 170 -1.45 4.94 17.72
C ILE A 170 -2.08 5.30 16.38
N MET A 171 -3.40 5.40 16.26
CA MET A 171 -4.07 5.82 15.02
C MET A 171 -3.65 7.24 14.60
N HIS A 172 -3.56 8.15 15.55
CA HIS A 172 -3.14 9.54 15.28
C HIS A 172 -1.64 9.61 14.94
N ILE A 173 -0.81 8.92 15.70
CA ILE A 173 0.65 8.84 15.44
C ILE A 173 0.91 8.23 14.06
N TRP A 174 0.20 7.16 13.71
CA TRP A 174 0.33 6.50 12.42
C TRP A 174 -0.06 7.40 11.26
N SER A 175 -1.13 8.19 11.38
CA SER A 175 -1.55 9.12 10.34
C SER A 175 -0.47 10.17 10.02
N VAL A 176 0.19 10.71 11.05
CA VAL A 176 1.32 11.63 10.88
C VAL A 176 2.52 10.92 10.25
N PHE A 177 2.83 9.71 10.73
CA PHE A 177 3.93 8.91 10.19
C PHE A 177 3.74 8.58 8.71
N VAL A 178 2.53 8.15 8.29
CA VAL A 178 2.23 7.85 6.88
C VAL A 178 2.31 9.10 6.01
N THR A 179 1.88 10.27 6.53
CA THR A 179 2.03 11.54 5.82
C THR A 179 3.50 11.89 5.60
N ALA A 180 4.35 11.73 6.61
CA ALA A 180 5.79 11.89 6.46
C ALA A 180 6.37 10.88 5.46
N LEU A 181 5.97 9.61 5.59
CA LEU A 181 6.42 8.53 4.71
C LEU A 181 6.09 8.81 3.23
N LEU A 182 4.94 9.45 2.94
CA LEU A 182 4.54 9.86 1.60
C LEU A 182 5.62 10.69 0.91
N TYR A 183 6.15 11.69 1.62
CA TYR A 183 7.20 12.57 1.09
C TYR A 183 8.57 11.88 1.01
N PHE A 184 8.86 10.99 1.95
CA PHE A 184 10.12 10.22 1.95
C PHE A 184 10.11 9.00 1.03
N SER A 185 9.00 8.72 0.32
CA SER A 185 8.89 7.57 -0.59
C SER A 185 9.19 7.90 -2.06
N ALA A 186 9.73 9.08 -2.34
CA ALA A 186 10.10 9.54 -3.70
C ALA A 186 8.96 9.38 -4.73
N ILE A 187 7.72 9.69 -4.33
CA ILE A 187 6.56 9.58 -5.20
C ILE A 187 6.53 10.72 -6.22
N PHE A 188 6.87 11.94 -5.78
CA PHE A 188 6.72 13.18 -6.55
C PHE A 188 8.00 13.63 -7.25
N TYR A 189 9.14 13.03 -6.94
CA TYR A 189 10.46 13.46 -7.42
C TYR A 189 11.39 12.26 -7.64
N ASP A 190 12.44 12.48 -8.42
CA ASP A 190 13.53 11.50 -8.57
C ASP A 190 14.64 11.80 -7.55
N PRO A 191 14.91 10.92 -6.59
CA PRO A 191 15.93 11.15 -5.58
C PRO A 191 17.35 11.19 -6.14
N THR A 192 17.60 10.69 -7.35
CA THR A 192 18.93 10.72 -7.98
C THR A 192 19.39 12.14 -8.31
N GLN A 193 18.44 13.06 -8.47
CA GLN A 193 18.72 14.47 -8.78
C GLN A 193 18.86 15.34 -7.53
N MET A 194 18.64 14.79 -6.33
CA MET A 194 18.78 15.54 -5.10
C MET A 194 20.24 15.59 -4.64
N THR A 195 20.82 16.78 -4.63
CA THR A 195 22.18 17.05 -4.11
C THR A 195 22.19 17.57 -2.67
N PHE A 196 20.98 17.71 -2.06
CA PHE A 196 20.83 18.28 -0.73
C PHE A 196 21.23 17.30 0.38
N SER A 197 22.04 17.78 1.35
CA SER A 197 22.43 17.00 2.54
C SER A 197 21.94 17.68 3.82
N ILE A 198 21.39 16.90 4.75
CA ILE A 198 20.98 17.36 6.09
C ILE A 198 21.93 16.75 7.11
N GLY A 199 22.60 17.61 7.91
CA GLY A 199 23.46 17.14 9.01
C GLY A 199 24.59 16.19 8.60
N GLY A 200 25.13 16.31 7.37
CA GLY A 200 26.17 15.42 6.86
C GLY A 200 25.68 14.12 6.22
N PHE A 201 24.38 13.82 6.29
CA PHE A 201 23.78 12.67 5.61
C PHE A 201 23.22 13.09 4.24
N ASN A 202 23.57 12.33 3.21
CA ASN A 202 23.00 12.54 1.89
C ASN A 202 21.52 12.12 1.90
N MET A 203 20.62 13.02 1.47
CA MET A 203 19.18 12.75 1.42
C MET A 203 18.84 11.46 0.66
N GLN A 204 19.60 11.12 -0.37
CA GLN A 204 19.44 9.86 -1.11
C GLN A 204 19.64 8.63 -0.20
N GLN A 205 20.55 8.68 0.76
CA GLN A 205 20.79 7.56 1.68
C GLN A 205 19.63 7.39 2.65
N ILE A 206 19.06 8.50 3.14
CA ILE A 206 17.88 8.48 4.03
C ILE A 206 16.67 7.89 3.29
N ILE A 207 16.44 8.30 2.05
CA ILE A 207 15.33 7.77 1.23
C ILE A 207 15.50 6.27 0.98
N LYS A 208 16.73 5.79 0.73
CA LYS A 208 17.02 4.36 0.53
C LYS A 208 16.81 3.49 1.78
N LEU A 209 16.76 4.08 2.98
CA LEU A 209 16.37 3.35 4.20
C LEU A 209 14.87 3.05 4.27
N ASN A 210 14.06 3.78 3.49
CA ASN A 210 12.63 3.57 3.44
C ASN A 210 12.28 2.34 2.58
N PRO A 211 11.62 1.30 3.12
CA PRO A 211 11.18 0.15 2.33
C PRO A 211 10.28 0.53 1.16
N MET A 212 9.39 1.51 1.32
CA MET A 212 8.47 1.95 0.27
C MET A 212 9.19 2.47 -0.97
N TYR A 213 10.36 3.10 -0.81
CA TYR A 213 11.19 3.52 -1.93
C TYR A 213 11.56 2.36 -2.85
N TRP A 214 11.96 1.21 -2.29
CA TRP A 214 12.37 0.03 -3.05
C TRP A 214 11.21 -0.61 -3.80
N TYR A 215 10.03 -0.70 -3.17
CA TYR A 215 8.81 -1.20 -3.82
C TYR A 215 8.39 -0.29 -4.99
N ILE A 216 8.36 1.03 -4.78
CA ILE A 216 7.96 1.99 -5.79
C ILE A 216 8.97 2.03 -6.93
N THR A 217 10.26 2.07 -6.64
CA THR A 217 11.31 2.11 -7.67
C THR A 217 11.36 0.82 -8.46
N GLY A 218 11.23 -0.34 -7.80
CA GLY A 218 11.14 -1.64 -8.47
C GLY A 218 9.93 -1.73 -9.41
N PHE A 219 8.80 -1.24 -8.97
CA PHE A 219 7.58 -1.20 -9.78
C PHE A 219 7.72 -0.26 -10.99
N ARG A 220 8.27 0.95 -10.79
CA ARG A 220 8.55 1.90 -11.89
C ARG A 220 9.52 1.32 -12.90
N ARG A 221 10.57 0.63 -12.43
CA ARG A 221 11.59 0.04 -13.28
C ARG A 221 10.99 -0.96 -14.26
N THR A 222 10.06 -1.78 -13.80
CA THR A 222 9.43 -2.83 -14.61
C THR A 222 8.29 -2.30 -15.49
N VAL A 223 7.50 -1.34 -15.01
CA VAL A 223 6.32 -0.83 -15.72
C VAL A 223 6.67 0.30 -16.69
N MET A 224 7.49 1.27 -16.24
CA MET A 224 7.75 2.50 -16.99
C MET A 224 9.02 2.41 -17.84
N TRP A 225 10.11 1.90 -17.26
CA TRP A 225 11.42 1.90 -17.94
C TRP A 225 11.72 0.60 -18.69
N GLY A 226 10.91 -0.44 -18.53
CA GLY A 226 11.09 -1.70 -19.27
C GLY A 226 12.33 -2.52 -18.89
N PHE A 227 12.93 -2.22 -17.72
CA PHE A 227 14.08 -2.97 -17.22
C PHE A 227 13.63 -4.05 -16.22
N PRO A 228 14.29 -5.22 -16.19
CA PRO A 228 14.02 -6.25 -15.19
C PRO A 228 14.40 -5.77 -13.78
N LEU A 229 13.86 -6.43 -12.76
CA LEU A 229 14.18 -6.13 -11.37
C LEU A 229 15.65 -6.42 -11.08
N ASP A 230 16.34 -5.46 -10.44
CA ASP A 230 17.67 -5.69 -9.92
C ASP A 230 17.63 -6.68 -8.76
N TRP A 231 18.70 -7.49 -8.64
CA TRP A 231 18.85 -8.46 -7.56
C TRP A 231 18.75 -7.81 -6.16
N ASN A 232 19.31 -6.61 -5.99
CA ASN A 232 19.20 -5.85 -4.74
C ASN A 232 17.76 -5.47 -4.41
N MET A 233 16.97 -5.01 -5.40
CA MET A 233 15.57 -4.68 -5.21
C MET A 233 14.75 -5.92 -4.86
N PHE A 234 15.02 -7.02 -5.55
CA PHE A 234 14.40 -8.31 -5.27
C PHE A 234 14.64 -8.74 -3.81
N LEU A 235 15.89 -8.71 -3.35
CA LEU A 235 16.25 -9.09 -1.98
C LEU A 235 15.64 -8.16 -0.93
N VAL A 236 15.76 -6.84 -1.10
CA VAL A 236 15.25 -5.88 -0.11
C VAL A 236 13.73 -5.97 0.03
N CYS A 237 12.99 -6.03 -1.08
CA CYS A 237 11.53 -6.18 -1.04
C CYS A 237 11.12 -7.50 -0.36
N GLY A 238 11.80 -8.61 -0.67
CA GLY A 238 11.54 -9.90 -0.06
C GLY A 238 11.84 -9.94 1.43
N ILE A 239 13.01 -9.43 1.85
CA ILE A 239 13.42 -9.39 3.26
C ILE A 239 12.45 -8.52 4.07
N CYS A 240 12.11 -7.33 3.59
CA CYS A 240 11.16 -6.44 4.27
C CYS A 240 9.80 -7.11 4.43
N ALA A 241 9.30 -7.80 3.40
CA ALA A 241 8.05 -8.53 3.48
C ALA A 241 8.08 -9.65 4.53
N VAL A 242 9.14 -10.47 4.54
CA VAL A 242 9.28 -11.58 5.49
C VAL A 242 9.44 -11.05 6.92
N VAL A 243 10.31 -10.08 7.13
CA VAL A 243 10.57 -9.51 8.47
C VAL A 243 9.30 -8.89 9.06
N SER A 244 8.60 -8.04 8.28
CA SER A 244 7.36 -7.41 8.77
C SER A 244 6.28 -8.46 9.07
N MET A 245 6.13 -9.48 8.21
CA MET A 245 5.15 -10.54 8.40
C MET A 245 5.46 -11.38 9.65
N VAL A 246 6.72 -11.75 9.87
CA VAL A 246 7.13 -12.51 11.06
C VAL A 246 6.88 -11.67 12.33
N VAL A 247 7.32 -10.42 12.36
CA VAL A 247 7.14 -9.54 13.52
C VAL A 247 5.67 -9.28 13.78
N GLY A 248 4.90 -8.91 12.75
CA GLY A 248 3.47 -8.64 12.88
C GLY A 248 2.67 -9.84 13.38
N LEU A 249 2.93 -11.03 12.82
CA LEU A 249 2.29 -12.27 13.27
C LEU A 249 2.68 -12.66 14.69
N GLN A 250 3.94 -12.51 15.08
CA GLN A 250 4.39 -12.85 16.44
C GLN A 250 3.74 -11.94 17.49
N VAL A 251 3.74 -10.61 17.22
CA VAL A 251 3.11 -9.64 18.13
C VAL A 251 1.61 -9.92 18.23
N PHE A 252 0.93 -10.07 17.09
CA PHE A 252 -0.51 -10.33 17.05
C PHE A 252 -0.88 -11.62 17.80
N ARG A 253 -0.12 -12.71 17.61
CA ARG A 253 -0.36 -14.00 18.30
C ARG A 253 -0.20 -13.88 19.81
N LYS A 254 0.85 -13.18 20.28
CA LYS A 254 1.11 -13.02 21.71
C LYS A 254 0.06 -12.16 22.40
N THR A 255 -0.56 -11.22 21.68
CA THR A 255 -1.46 -10.22 22.27
C THR A 255 -2.94 -10.53 22.06
N GLN A 256 -3.30 -11.36 21.05
CA GLN A 256 -4.70 -11.61 20.69
C GLN A 256 -5.57 -12.15 21.82
N ASP A 257 -5.01 -12.91 22.76
CA ASP A 257 -5.79 -13.52 23.84
C ASP A 257 -6.29 -12.46 24.83
N HIS A 258 -5.56 -11.36 24.96
CA HIS A 258 -5.92 -10.23 25.83
C HIS A 258 -6.91 -9.24 25.16
N PHE A 259 -7.17 -9.35 23.86
CA PHE A 259 -8.06 -8.40 23.16
C PHE A 259 -9.47 -8.35 23.75
N VAL A 260 -9.99 -9.49 24.21
CA VAL A 260 -11.36 -9.56 24.78
C VAL A 260 -11.52 -8.71 26.04
N LEU A 261 -10.42 -8.44 26.75
CA LEU A 261 -10.43 -7.61 27.95
C LEU A 261 -10.42 -6.10 27.63
N HIS A 262 -10.02 -5.71 26.42
CA HIS A 262 -9.85 -4.31 26.00
C HIS A 262 -10.85 -3.86 24.92
N ILE A 263 -11.72 -4.78 24.46
CA ILE A 263 -12.76 -4.53 23.44
C ILE A 263 -14.17 -4.35 24.13
#